data_da618d6a53165f8da62a71efa5a23b73
#
_entry.id   da618d6a53165f8da62a71efa5a23b73
#
_cell.length_a   1.000
_cell.length_b   1.000
_cell.length_c   1.000
_cell.angle_alpha   90.00
_cell.angle_beta   90.00
_cell.angle_gamma   90.00
#
_symmetry.space_group_name_H-M   'P 1'
#
loop_
_entity.id
_entity.type
_entity.pdbx_description
1 polymer ?
#
loop_
_entity_poly.entity_id
_entity_poly.type
_entity_poly.pdbx_seq_one_letter_code
_entity_poly.pdbx_strand_id
1 'polypeptide(L)'
;MSKITPENVQEKLNLFQQMQQQVQALSQQASQIDMSIRETERTVEEIKDAGKDTVLYRAIGSIMKKVEDIDKLRKELEEEKETMEIRNKSLKNQIEKINVELVEMQK
;
A
#
# COMPACT_ATOMS: atom_id res chain seq x y z
N MET A 1 30.50 25.38 -5.32
CA MET A 1 29.65 24.98 -6.47
C MET A 1 30.42 24.00 -7.34
N SER A 2 29.92 22.81 -7.51
CA SER A 2 30.58 21.80 -8.32
C SER A 2 30.38 22.10 -9.80
N LYS A 3 31.43 21.98 -10.57
CA LYS A 3 31.34 22.07 -12.02
C LYS A 3 30.61 20.85 -12.57
N ILE A 4 29.78 21.04 -13.56
CA ILE A 4 29.15 19.93 -14.26
C ILE A 4 30.19 19.35 -15.22
N THR A 5 30.59 18.11 -14.94
CA THR A 5 31.49 17.35 -15.78
C THR A 5 30.69 16.23 -16.45
N PRO A 6 31.17 15.63 -17.57
CA PRO A 6 30.48 14.49 -18.15
C PRO A 6 30.27 13.34 -17.15
N GLU A 7 31.24 13.11 -16.27
CA GLU A 7 31.13 12.09 -15.23
C GLU A 7 30.05 12.42 -14.22
N ASN A 8 29.96 13.69 -13.78
CA ASN A 8 28.92 14.12 -12.85
C ASN A 8 27.54 14.06 -13.49
N VAL A 9 27.44 14.40 -14.76
CA VAL A 9 26.17 14.30 -15.52
C VAL A 9 25.72 12.86 -15.57
N GLN A 10 26.63 11.93 -15.85
CA GLN A 10 26.29 10.50 -15.95
C GLN A 10 25.83 9.96 -14.60
N GLU A 11 26.54 10.31 -13.54
CA GLU A 11 26.16 9.90 -12.17
C GLU A 11 24.76 10.42 -11.79
N LYS A 12 24.49 11.69 -12.11
CA LYS A 12 23.21 12.31 -11.82
C LYS A 12 22.09 11.64 -12.63
N LEU A 13 22.35 11.33 -13.90
CA LEU A 13 21.37 10.64 -14.74
C LEU A 13 21.05 9.24 -14.18
N ASN A 14 22.09 8.51 -13.77
CA ASN A 14 21.91 7.18 -13.20
C ASN A 14 21.10 7.25 -11.91
N LEU A 15 21.41 8.21 -11.05
CA LEU A 15 20.69 8.41 -9.80
C LEU A 15 19.21 8.79 -10.07
N PHE A 16 18.99 9.69 -11.01
CA PHE A 16 17.67 10.13 -11.41
C PHE A 16 16.82 8.95 -11.88
N GLN A 17 17.40 8.09 -12.75
CA GLN A 17 16.72 6.91 -13.24
C GLN A 17 16.40 5.92 -12.13
N GLN A 18 17.34 5.69 -11.21
CA GLN A 18 17.12 4.82 -10.06
C GLN A 18 15.98 5.32 -9.19
N MET A 19 15.95 6.63 -8.95
CA MET A 19 14.91 7.25 -8.14
C MET A 19 13.54 7.16 -8.80
N GLN A 20 13.49 7.34 -10.13
CA GLN A 20 12.24 7.17 -10.88
C GLN A 20 11.73 5.73 -10.79
N GLN A 21 12.62 4.75 -10.91
CA GLN A 21 12.26 3.34 -10.78
C GLN A 21 11.76 3.04 -9.37
N GLN A 22 12.39 3.62 -8.37
CA GLN A 22 11.99 3.46 -6.97
C GLN A 22 10.59 4.00 -6.72
N VAL A 23 10.30 5.19 -7.25
CA VAL A 23 8.96 5.78 -7.15
C VAL A 23 7.92 4.88 -7.83
N GLN A 24 8.26 4.35 -8.99
CA GLN A 24 7.36 3.47 -9.73
C GLN A 24 7.05 2.20 -8.92
N ALA A 25 8.07 1.58 -8.33
CA ALA A 25 7.89 0.38 -7.50
C ALA A 25 7.06 0.68 -6.25
N LEU A 26 7.33 1.78 -5.57
CA LEU A 26 6.58 2.19 -4.39
C LEU A 26 5.12 2.53 -4.74
N SER A 27 4.92 3.17 -5.89
CA SER A 27 3.57 3.50 -6.37
C SER A 27 2.75 2.25 -6.66
N GLN A 28 3.37 1.22 -7.22
CA GLN A 28 2.70 -0.06 -7.45
C GLN A 28 2.32 -0.73 -6.13
N GLN A 29 3.22 -0.71 -5.15
CA GLN A 29 2.92 -1.23 -3.82
C GLN A 29 1.76 -0.48 -3.17
N ALA A 30 1.79 0.85 -3.25
CA ALA A 30 0.72 1.68 -2.69
C ALA A 30 -0.63 1.38 -3.36
N SER A 31 -0.63 1.19 -4.68
CA SER A 31 -1.85 0.84 -5.43
C SER A 31 -2.41 -0.50 -5.00
N GLN A 32 -1.56 -1.49 -4.79
CA GLN A 32 -1.98 -2.82 -4.34
C GLN A 32 -2.58 -2.74 -2.94
N ILE A 33 -1.97 -1.94 -2.07
CA ILE A 33 -2.49 -1.74 -0.71
C ILE A 33 -3.82 -1.00 -0.76
N ASP A 34 -3.96 0.02 -1.61
CA ASP A 34 -5.25 0.72 -1.82
C ASP A 34 -6.35 -0.26 -2.22
N MET A 35 -6.06 -1.18 -3.14
CA MET A 35 -7.01 -2.20 -3.55
C MET A 35 -7.40 -3.12 -2.40
N SER A 36 -6.42 -3.54 -1.61
CA SER A 36 -6.65 -4.40 -0.45
C SER A 36 -7.51 -3.69 0.61
N ILE A 37 -7.26 -2.41 0.83
CA ILE A 37 -8.07 -1.59 1.74
C ILE A 37 -9.52 -1.55 1.27
N ARG A 38 -9.74 -1.30 -0.03
CA ARG A 38 -11.09 -1.24 -0.60
C ARG A 38 -11.82 -2.58 -0.50
N GLU A 39 -11.10 -3.68 -0.75
CA GLU A 39 -11.68 -5.03 -0.61
C GLU A 39 -12.08 -5.30 0.83
N THR A 40 -11.24 -4.92 1.79
CA THR A 40 -11.52 -5.09 3.21
C THR A 40 -12.72 -4.23 3.63
N GLU A 41 -12.79 -2.98 3.18
CA GLU A 41 -13.94 -2.10 3.42
C GLU A 41 -15.23 -2.70 2.89
N ARG A 42 -15.19 -3.25 1.67
CA ARG A 42 -16.34 -3.90 1.06
C ARG A 42 -16.77 -5.11 1.85
N THR A 43 -15.81 -5.92 2.30
CA THR A 43 -16.09 -7.10 3.10
C THR A 43 -16.75 -6.71 4.43
N VAL A 44 -16.22 -5.70 5.11
CA VAL A 44 -16.81 -5.20 6.36
C VAL A 44 -18.25 -4.74 6.11
N GLU A 45 -18.49 -4.01 5.03
CA GLU A 45 -19.82 -3.52 4.66
C GLU A 45 -20.78 -4.68 4.41
N GLU A 46 -20.32 -5.72 3.70
CA GLU A 46 -21.16 -6.88 3.39
C GLU A 46 -21.56 -7.68 4.62
N ILE A 47 -20.71 -7.72 5.64
CA ILE A 47 -20.97 -8.52 6.85
C ILE A 47 -21.48 -7.70 8.03
N LYS A 48 -21.67 -6.39 7.87
CA LYS A 48 -22.08 -5.53 8.99
C LYS A 48 -23.42 -5.91 9.59
N ASP A 49 -24.33 -6.40 8.75
CA ASP A 49 -25.69 -6.81 9.18
C ASP A 49 -25.78 -8.30 9.49
N ALA A 50 -24.66 -9.02 9.43
CA ALA A 50 -24.65 -10.45 9.73
C ALA A 50 -24.93 -10.68 11.22
N GLY A 51 -25.95 -11.48 11.50
CA GLY A 51 -26.37 -11.83 12.84
C GLY A 51 -25.91 -13.24 13.23
N LYS A 52 -26.39 -13.69 14.39
CA LYS A 52 -26.02 -15.02 14.92
C LYS A 52 -26.41 -16.17 14.00
N ASP A 53 -27.46 -15.98 13.21
CA ASP A 53 -27.98 -17.02 12.31
C ASP A 53 -27.28 -17.02 10.95
N THR A 54 -26.42 -16.02 10.69
CA THR A 54 -25.69 -15.93 9.45
C THR A 54 -24.50 -16.88 9.47
N VAL A 55 -24.39 -17.70 8.42
CA VAL A 55 -23.27 -18.62 8.25
C VAL A 55 -22.28 -18.00 7.29
N LEU A 56 -21.06 -17.78 7.79
CA LEU A 56 -19.97 -17.22 6.99
C LEU A 56 -18.81 -18.20 6.94
N TYR A 57 -18.12 -18.21 5.81
CA TYR A 57 -16.91 -18.99 5.61
C TYR A 57 -15.76 -18.06 5.22
N ARG A 58 -14.58 -18.37 5.68
CA ARG A 58 -13.36 -17.63 5.34
C ARG A 58 -12.46 -18.54 4.50
N ALA A 59 -11.97 -18.00 3.38
CA ALA A 59 -11.01 -18.71 2.55
C ALA A 59 -9.61 -18.54 3.15
N ILE A 60 -8.95 -19.65 3.41
CA ILE A 60 -7.56 -19.68 3.89
C ILE A 60 -6.79 -20.55 2.92
N GLY A 61 -6.11 -19.91 1.95
CA GLY A 61 -5.50 -20.64 0.85
C GLY A 61 -6.56 -21.40 0.07
N SER A 62 -6.43 -22.71 0.00
CA SER A 62 -7.38 -23.60 -0.70
C SER A 62 -8.47 -24.15 0.22
N ILE A 63 -8.51 -23.72 1.48
CA ILE A 63 -9.44 -24.24 2.48
C ILE A 63 -10.48 -23.18 2.82
N MET A 64 -11.74 -23.61 2.97
CA MET A 64 -12.83 -22.78 3.46
C MET A 64 -13.08 -23.12 4.92
N LYS A 65 -12.94 -22.15 5.79
CA LYS A 65 -13.16 -22.35 7.23
C LYS A 65 -14.39 -21.58 7.68
N LYS A 66 -15.26 -22.25 8.43
CA LYS A 66 -16.43 -21.59 9.00
C LYS A 66 -16.03 -20.56 10.04
N VAL A 67 -16.64 -19.39 9.99
CA VAL A 67 -16.42 -18.32 10.96
C VAL A 67 -17.27 -18.59 12.19
N GLU A 68 -16.60 -18.80 13.33
CA GLU A 68 -17.31 -19.09 14.60
C GLU A 68 -17.80 -17.80 15.28
N ASP A 69 -17.05 -16.72 15.18
CA ASP A 69 -17.37 -15.45 15.83
C ASP A 69 -17.28 -14.30 14.80
N ILE A 70 -18.45 -13.83 14.36
CA ILE A 70 -18.55 -12.80 13.33
C ILE A 70 -18.06 -11.46 13.87
N ASP A 71 -18.34 -11.14 15.14
CA ASP A 71 -17.90 -9.88 15.73
C ASP A 71 -16.37 -9.82 15.84
N LYS A 72 -15.77 -10.93 16.17
CA LYS A 72 -14.31 -11.05 16.19
C LYS A 72 -13.72 -10.85 14.80
N LEU A 73 -14.36 -11.45 13.78
CA LEU A 73 -13.94 -11.28 12.39
C LEU A 73 -14.01 -9.81 11.97
N ARG A 74 -15.11 -9.11 12.29
CA ARG A 74 -15.23 -7.68 11.99
C ARG A 74 -14.08 -6.88 12.60
N LYS A 75 -13.77 -7.16 13.86
CA LYS A 75 -12.70 -6.47 14.57
C LYS A 75 -11.35 -6.73 13.93
N GLU A 76 -11.08 -7.99 13.57
CA GLU A 76 -9.85 -8.36 12.88
C GLU A 76 -9.71 -7.64 11.54
N LEU A 77 -10.78 -7.55 10.78
CA LEU A 77 -10.79 -6.87 9.49
C LEU A 77 -10.54 -5.36 9.65
N GLU A 78 -11.14 -4.74 10.66
CA GLU A 78 -10.90 -3.32 10.94
C GLU A 78 -9.45 -3.07 11.34
N GLU A 79 -8.85 -3.97 12.13
CA GLU A 79 -7.45 -3.88 12.51
C GLU A 79 -6.52 -4.06 11.30
N GLU A 80 -6.83 -5.02 10.42
CA GLU A 80 -6.08 -5.22 9.18
C GLU A 80 -6.13 -3.98 8.29
N LYS A 81 -7.32 -3.40 8.16
CA LYS A 81 -7.52 -2.17 7.39
C LYS A 81 -6.68 -1.03 7.94
N GLU A 82 -6.71 -0.83 9.25
CA GLU A 82 -5.93 0.21 9.91
C GLU A 82 -4.44 0.03 9.68
N THR A 83 -3.95 -1.20 9.80
CA THR A 83 -2.54 -1.52 9.55
C THR A 83 -2.15 -1.20 8.10
N MET A 84 -3.01 -1.55 7.15
CA MET A 84 -2.79 -1.25 5.73
C MET A 84 -2.79 0.25 5.46
N GLU A 85 -3.69 1.00 6.10
CA GLU A 85 -3.75 2.46 5.96
C GLU A 85 -2.47 3.13 6.47
N ILE A 86 -1.95 2.68 7.61
CA ILE A 86 -0.71 3.19 8.18
C ILE A 86 0.45 2.92 7.23
N ARG A 87 0.56 1.69 6.72
CA ARG A 87 1.61 1.32 5.77
C ARG A 87 1.52 2.14 4.50
N ASN A 88 0.31 2.32 4.00
CA ASN A 88 0.08 3.06 2.75
C ASN A 88 0.47 4.53 2.91
N LYS A 89 0.15 5.13 4.05
CA LYS A 89 0.55 6.50 4.36
C LYS A 89 2.07 6.63 4.36
N SER A 90 2.77 5.66 4.95
CA SER A 90 4.24 5.65 4.97
C SER A 90 4.81 5.56 3.56
N LEU A 91 4.25 4.70 2.70
CA LEU A 91 4.68 4.57 1.31
C LEU A 91 4.46 5.87 0.54
N LYS A 92 3.29 6.49 0.70
CA LYS A 92 2.97 7.76 0.02
C LYS A 92 3.89 8.88 0.46
N ASN A 93 4.25 8.92 1.75
CA ASN A 93 5.22 9.89 2.26
C ASN A 93 6.60 9.68 1.65
N GLN A 94 7.04 8.44 1.49
CA GLN A 94 8.31 8.12 0.82
C GLN A 94 8.30 8.55 -0.64
N ILE A 95 7.19 8.29 -1.34
CA ILE A 95 7.01 8.68 -2.74
C ILE A 95 7.12 10.20 -2.87
N GLU A 96 6.40 10.93 -2.03
CA GLU A 96 6.42 12.40 -2.05
C GLU A 96 7.84 12.94 -1.82
N LYS A 97 8.54 12.36 -0.85
CA LYS A 97 9.91 12.76 -0.53
C LYS A 97 10.85 12.57 -1.72
N ILE A 98 10.75 11.44 -2.39
CA ILE A 98 11.57 11.15 -3.57
C ILE A 98 11.19 12.09 -4.72
N ASN A 99 9.90 12.35 -4.91
CA ASN A 99 9.44 13.27 -5.96
C ASN A 99 9.97 14.68 -5.75
N VAL A 100 10.02 15.15 -4.50
CA VAL A 100 10.63 16.44 -4.18
C VAL A 100 12.10 16.47 -4.58
N GLU A 101 12.85 15.40 -4.26
CA GLU A 101 14.24 15.28 -4.65
C GLU A 101 14.42 15.26 -6.17
N LEU A 102 13.54 14.56 -6.88
CA LEU A 102 13.58 14.52 -8.36
C LEU A 102 13.35 15.90 -8.95
N VAL A 103 12.41 16.67 -8.40
CA VAL A 103 12.17 18.04 -8.86
C VAL A 103 13.40 18.92 -8.62
N GLU A 104 14.02 18.78 -7.46
CA GLU A 104 15.26 19.55 -7.14
C GLU A 104 16.39 19.21 -8.11
N MET A 105 16.50 17.93 -8.52
CA MET A 105 17.53 17.50 -9.45
C MET A 105 17.35 18.10 -10.86
N GLN A 106 16.15 18.53 -11.20
CA GLN A 106 15.85 19.14 -12.51
C GLN A 106 16.11 20.62 -12.58
N LYS A 107 16.39 21.26 -11.45
CA LYS A 107 16.65 22.70 -11.39
C LYS A 107 18.09 23.10 -11.77
#